data_d4de7144240abce3603b12af328489a1
#
_entry.id   d4de7144240abce3603b12af328489a1
#
_cell.length_a   1.000
_cell.length_b   1.000
_cell.length_c   1.000
_cell.angle_alpha   90.00
_cell.angle_beta   90.00
_cell.angle_gamma   90.00
#
_symmetry.space_group_name_H-M   'P 1'
#
loop_
_entity.id
_entity.type
_entity.pdbx_description
1 polymer ?
#
loop_
_entity_poly.entity_id
_entity_poly.type
_entity_poly.pdbx_seq_one_letter_code
_entity_poly.pdbx_strand_id
1 'polypeptide(L)'
;MKHKKVTNALLKHLGSEKKILNLSKNLQKENQVVFCNSLDVCSLIMSCLAQKAQRPLVVVVDKSSDIQETGSLCRELFDGSVFYIYKEKPSNSGVVGFNSDSNYEFERSCYGLINNQPGLYITDKKTLLCSFNTSSEELNKEIEIKIDREIDQKIITSTLNGWGY
;
A
#
# COMPACT_ATOMS: atom_id res chain seq x y z
N MET A 1 23.85 -1.28 -10.26
CA MET A 1 23.35 -2.32 -11.22
C MET A 1 23.62 -3.75 -10.80
N LYS A 2 24.76 -4.13 -10.21
CA LYS A 2 25.08 -5.53 -9.81
C LYS A 2 24.15 -6.05 -8.69
N HIS A 3 23.81 -5.22 -7.67
CA HIS A 3 22.94 -5.65 -6.55
C HIS A 3 21.54 -6.08 -7.02
N LYS A 4 20.89 -5.33 -7.90
CA LYS A 4 19.55 -5.68 -8.43
C LYS A 4 19.51 -7.03 -9.12
N LYS A 5 20.57 -7.42 -9.86
CA LYS A 5 20.63 -8.74 -10.52
C LYS A 5 20.70 -9.89 -9.51
N VAL A 6 21.45 -9.70 -8.42
CA VAL A 6 21.56 -10.72 -7.35
C VAL A 6 20.25 -10.84 -6.61
N THR A 7 19.62 -9.73 -6.26
CA THR A 7 18.30 -9.70 -5.59
C THR A 7 17.24 -10.40 -6.43
N ASN A 8 17.15 -10.11 -7.71
CA ASN A 8 16.19 -10.75 -8.60
C ASN A 8 16.44 -12.25 -8.77
N ALA A 9 17.70 -12.69 -8.82
CA ALA A 9 18.03 -14.11 -8.85
C ALA A 9 17.61 -14.83 -7.56
N LEU A 10 17.85 -14.21 -6.41
CA LEU A 10 17.45 -14.71 -5.10
C LEU A 10 15.92 -14.82 -5.00
N LEU A 11 15.18 -13.76 -5.36
CA LEU A 11 13.72 -13.75 -5.34
C LEU A 11 13.14 -14.81 -6.29
N LYS A 12 13.73 -14.99 -7.46
CA LYS A 12 13.34 -16.04 -8.42
C LYS A 12 13.56 -17.44 -7.85
N HIS A 13 14.71 -17.67 -7.22
CA HIS A 13 15.02 -18.94 -6.58
C HIS A 13 14.07 -19.24 -5.42
N LEU A 14 13.92 -18.32 -4.48
CA LEU A 14 12.98 -18.47 -3.36
C LEU A 14 11.54 -18.61 -3.85
N GLY A 15 11.16 -17.85 -4.86
CA GLY A 15 9.85 -17.96 -5.47
C GLY A 15 9.56 -19.31 -6.09
N SER A 16 10.56 -20.12 -6.42
CA SER A 16 10.41 -21.51 -6.92
C SER A 16 10.29 -22.55 -5.81
N GLU A 17 10.61 -22.17 -4.57
CA GLU A 17 10.51 -23.05 -3.42
C GLU A 17 9.06 -23.51 -3.18
N LYS A 18 8.89 -24.82 -2.91
CA LYS A 18 7.58 -25.46 -2.76
C LYS A 18 6.70 -24.77 -1.69
N LYS A 19 7.31 -24.31 -0.60
CA LYS A 19 6.59 -23.62 0.49
C LYS A 19 6.04 -22.27 0.01
N ILE A 20 6.81 -21.47 -0.71
CA ILE A 20 6.40 -20.18 -1.26
C ILE A 20 5.35 -20.37 -2.35
N LEU A 21 5.48 -21.39 -3.20
CA LEU A 21 4.48 -21.73 -4.21
C LEU A 21 3.14 -22.12 -3.58
N ASN A 22 3.16 -22.93 -2.52
CA ASN A 22 1.97 -23.31 -1.80
C ASN A 22 1.31 -22.10 -1.12
N LEU A 23 2.11 -21.25 -0.47
CA LEU A 23 1.62 -20.01 0.15
C LEU A 23 0.96 -19.10 -0.89
N SER A 24 1.58 -18.90 -2.05
CA SER A 24 1.03 -18.12 -3.15
C SER A 24 -0.31 -18.68 -3.68
N LYS A 25 -0.44 -20.00 -3.77
CA LYS A 25 -1.69 -20.67 -4.16
C LYS A 25 -2.78 -20.51 -3.10
N ASN A 26 -2.42 -20.63 -1.82
CA ASN A 26 -3.37 -20.49 -0.72
C ASN A 26 -3.88 -19.06 -0.59
N LEU A 27 -3.02 -18.06 -0.80
CA LEU A 27 -3.42 -16.64 -0.81
C LEU A 27 -4.46 -16.30 -1.89
N GLN A 28 -4.62 -17.13 -2.91
CA GLN A 28 -5.69 -16.95 -3.90
C GLN A 28 -7.08 -17.35 -3.37
N LYS A 29 -7.12 -18.17 -2.31
CA LYS A 29 -8.34 -18.74 -1.77
C LYS A 29 -8.73 -18.12 -0.44
N GLU A 30 -7.75 -17.82 0.40
CA GLU A 30 -7.95 -17.36 1.77
C GLU A 30 -6.80 -16.49 2.25
N ASN A 31 -7.03 -15.73 3.31
CA ASN A 31 -5.98 -14.97 3.97
C ASN A 31 -5.01 -15.93 4.68
N GLN A 32 -3.73 -15.59 4.67
CA GLN A 32 -2.67 -16.39 5.29
C GLN A 32 -2.03 -15.63 6.46
N VAL A 33 -1.70 -16.33 7.51
CA VAL A 33 -0.90 -15.82 8.61
C VAL A 33 0.51 -16.41 8.51
N VAL A 34 1.52 -15.55 8.44
CA VAL A 34 2.91 -15.94 8.31
C VAL A 34 3.67 -15.46 9.54
N PHE A 35 4.27 -16.37 10.27
CA PHE A 35 5.14 -16.05 11.40
C PHE A 35 6.59 -16.04 10.93
N CYS A 36 7.27 -14.92 11.12
CA CYS A 36 8.68 -14.74 10.81
C CYS A 36 9.44 -14.24 12.02
N ASN A 37 10.68 -14.68 12.17
CA ASN A 37 11.54 -14.30 13.28
C ASN A 37 12.29 -12.96 13.04
N SER A 38 12.27 -12.46 11.80
CA SER A 38 12.87 -11.18 11.46
C SER A 38 12.08 -10.47 10.35
N LEU A 39 12.15 -9.15 10.32
CA LEU A 39 11.53 -8.31 9.30
C LEU A 39 12.16 -8.54 7.92
N ASP A 40 13.47 -8.81 7.85
CA ASP A 40 14.16 -9.11 6.59
C ASP A 40 13.57 -10.34 5.90
N VAL A 41 13.38 -11.43 6.66
CA VAL A 41 12.81 -12.68 6.14
C VAL A 41 11.35 -12.45 5.71
N CYS A 42 10.57 -11.72 6.51
CA CYS A 42 9.23 -11.33 6.16
C CYS A 42 9.20 -10.53 4.86
N SER A 43 10.01 -9.48 4.77
CA SER A 43 10.07 -8.60 3.59
C SER A 43 10.47 -9.36 2.32
N LEU A 44 11.38 -10.32 2.46
CA LEU A 44 11.79 -11.19 1.36
C LEU A 44 10.63 -12.08 0.87
N ILE A 45 9.91 -12.73 1.80
CA ILE A 45 8.74 -13.55 1.46
C ILE A 45 7.66 -12.71 0.81
N MET A 46 7.33 -11.54 1.38
CA MET A 46 6.32 -10.62 0.85
C MET A 46 6.68 -10.16 -0.57
N SER A 47 7.94 -9.80 -0.80
CA SER A 47 8.44 -9.40 -2.13
C SER A 47 8.32 -10.52 -3.15
N CYS A 48 8.63 -11.76 -2.77
CA CYS A 48 8.44 -12.94 -3.62
C CYS A 48 6.96 -13.17 -3.97
N LEU A 49 6.06 -13.00 -3.00
CA LEU A 49 4.63 -13.18 -3.21
C LEU A 49 4.05 -12.07 -4.08
N ALA A 50 4.45 -10.82 -3.85
CA ALA A 50 4.00 -9.66 -4.61
C ALA A 50 4.41 -9.75 -6.10
N GLN A 51 5.63 -10.21 -6.40
CA GLN A 51 6.06 -10.45 -7.78
C GLN A 51 5.18 -11.46 -8.53
N LYS A 52 4.59 -12.41 -7.81
CA LYS A 52 3.76 -13.47 -8.41
C LYS A 52 2.28 -13.11 -8.47
N ALA A 53 1.83 -12.26 -7.57
CA ALA A 53 0.41 -12.05 -7.36
C ALA A 53 -0.28 -11.31 -8.53
N GLN A 54 0.42 -10.40 -9.22
CA GLN A 54 -0.13 -9.51 -10.26
C GLN A 54 -1.45 -8.82 -9.85
N ARG A 55 -1.63 -8.62 -8.55
CA ARG A 55 -2.80 -8.02 -7.90
C ARG A 55 -2.35 -7.34 -6.60
N PRO A 56 -3.20 -6.51 -5.97
CA PRO A 56 -2.89 -5.97 -4.65
C PRO A 56 -2.60 -7.09 -3.65
N LEU A 57 -1.48 -6.98 -2.94
CA LEU A 57 -1.16 -7.83 -1.80
C LEU A 57 -1.15 -6.96 -0.54
N VAL A 58 -2.14 -7.15 0.33
CA VAL A 58 -2.21 -6.43 1.61
C VAL A 58 -1.45 -7.20 2.67
N VAL A 59 -0.53 -6.51 3.33
CA VAL A 59 0.26 -7.04 4.44
C VAL A 59 -0.08 -6.28 5.71
N VAL A 60 -0.48 -7.01 6.73
CA VAL A 60 -0.79 -6.43 8.03
C VAL A 60 0.34 -6.76 9.00
N VAL A 61 1.08 -5.75 9.43
CA VAL A 61 2.11 -5.88 10.47
C VAL A 61 1.51 -5.67 11.86
N ASP A 62 2.16 -6.23 12.87
CA ASP A 62 1.62 -6.15 14.25
C ASP A 62 1.76 -4.75 14.84
N LYS A 63 2.88 -4.08 14.56
CA LYS A 63 3.19 -2.76 15.12
C LYS A 63 3.29 -1.71 14.02
N SER A 64 2.74 -0.52 14.28
CA SER A 64 2.82 0.62 13.36
C SER A 64 4.28 1.06 13.08
N SER A 65 5.18 0.88 14.06
CA SER A 65 6.63 1.14 13.89
C SER A 65 7.27 0.31 12.78
N ASP A 66 6.73 -0.89 12.54
CA ASP A 66 7.32 -1.84 11.60
C ASP A 66 6.90 -1.57 10.14
N ILE A 67 5.91 -0.69 9.92
CA ILE A 67 5.38 -0.36 8.58
C ILE A 67 6.48 0.23 7.69
N GLN A 68 7.16 1.28 8.17
CA GLN A 68 8.17 1.98 7.39
C GLN A 68 9.40 1.12 7.15
N GLU A 69 9.87 0.40 8.17
CA GLU A 69 11.02 -0.49 8.07
C GLU A 69 10.74 -1.63 7.08
N THR A 70 9.60 -2.33 7.27
CA THR A 70 9.15 -3.38 6.35
C THR A 70 9.03 -2.87 4.92
N GLY A 71 8.43 -1.70 4.73
CA GLY A 71 8.25 -1.11 3.42
C GLY A 71 9.55 -0.69 2.75
N SER A 72 10.51 -0.17 3.51
CA SER A 72 11.84 0.17 2.99
C SER A 72 12.58 -1.07 2.50
N LEU A 73 12.58 -2.14 3.29
CA LEU A 73 13.15 -3.43 2.92
C LEU A 73 12.46 -4.01 1.66
N CYS A 74 11.14 -3.93 1.60
CA CYS A 74 10.41 -4.39 0.42
C CYS A 74 10.72 -3.55 -0.83
N ARG A 75 10.91 -2.23 -0.71
CA ARG A 75 11.30 -1.36 -1.85
C ARG A 75 12.68 -1.71 -2.42
N GLU A 76 13.59 -2.19 -1.58
CA GLU A 76 14.90 -2.66 -2.04
C GLU A 76 14.83 -4.00 -2.78
N LEU A 77 13.89 -4.85 -2.39
CA LEU A 77 13.76 -6.23 -2.86
C LEU A 77 12.78 -6.36 -4.03
N PHE A 78 11.73 -5.56 -4.06
CA PHE A 78 10.62 -5.66 -5.00
C PHE A 78 10.66 -4.55 -6.05
N ASP A 79 10.63 -4.90 -7.34
CA ASP A 79 10.65 -3.93 -8.44
C ASP A 79 9.29 -3.25 -8.69
N GLY A 80 8.23 -3.69 -8.01
CA GLY A 80 6.89 -3.09 -8.11
C GLY A 80 6.63 -2.00 -7.10
N SER A 81 5.40 -1.50 -7.08
CA SER A 81 4.98 -0.42 -6.20
C SER A 81 4.77 -0.93 -4.77
N VAL A 82 5.29 -0.19 -3.79
CA VAL A 82 5.06 -0.40 -2.36
C VAL A 82 4.32 0.81 -1.80
N PHE A 83 3.15 0.56 -1.22
CA PHE A 83 2.24 1.56 -0.69
C PHE A 83 2.11 1.40 0.82
N TYR A 84 1.92 2.51 1.53
CA TYR A 84 1.69 2.53 2.96
C TYR A 84 0.27 2.96 3.26
N ILE A 85 -0.45 2.13 4.00
CA ILE A 85 -1.80 2.44 4.47
C ILE A 85 -1.72 2.61 5.98
N TYR A 86 -1.41 3.82 6.43
CA TYR A 86 -1.47 4.15 7.85
C TYR A 86 -1.88 5.62 8.01
N LYS A 87 -2.61 5.88 9.08
CA LYS A 87 -3.02 7.23 9.45
C LYS A 87 -2.22 7.65 10.67
N GLU A 88 -1.36 8.65 10.50
CA GLU A 88 -0.68 9.25 11.64
C GLU A 88 -1.72 9.88 12.57
N LYS A 89 -1.57 9.67 13.89
CA LYS A 89 -2.34 10.44 14.84
C LYS A 89 -1.95 11.90 14.71
N PRO A 90 -2.92 12.84 14.66
CA PRO A 90 -2.58 14.25 14.75
C PRO A 90 -1.72 14.43 16.01
N SER A 91 -0.51 14.94 15.85
CA SER A 91 0.35 15.29 16.97
C SER A 91 -0.39 16.32 17.79
N ASN A 92 -0.52 16.10 19.10
CA ASN A 92 -1.14 17.03 20.06
C ASN A 92 -0.37 18.37 20.21
N SER A 93 0.65 18.61 19.41
CA SER A 93 1.30 19.90 19.29
C SER A 93 0.36 20.80 18.51
N GLY A 94 -0.31 21.74 19.20
CA GLY A 94 -1.35 22.66 18.68
C GLY A 94 -0.92 23.57 17.50
N VAL A 95 0.01 23.16 16.71
CA VAL A 95 0.35 23.69 15.40
C VAL A 95 -0.39 22.83 14.40
N VAL A 96 -1.45 23.38 13.82
CA VAL A 96 -2.12 22.83 12.63
C VAL A 96 -1.15 22.94 11.45
N GLY A 97 -0.09 22.15 11.48
CA GLY A 97 0.70 21.82 10.33
C GLY A 97 0.03 20.61 9.69
N PHE A 98 -0.71 20.83 8.62
CA PHE A 98 -1.12 19.74 7.75
C PHE A 98 0.18 19.02 7.30
N ASN A 99 0.43 17.83 7.83
CA ASN A 99 1.38 16.91 7.20
C ASN A 99 0.70 16.41 5.91
N SER A 100 0.75 17.26 4.88
CA SER A 100 0.14 17.01 3.57
C SER A 100 0.64 15.71 2.95
N ASP A 101 1.88 15.35 3.22
CA ASP A 101 2.52 14.20 2.58
C ASP A 101 2.00 12.85 3.10
N SER A 102 1.71 12.74 4.41
CA SER A 102 1.20 11.48 4.97
C SER A 102 -0.25 11.20 4.55
N ASN A 103 -1.09 12.23 4.44
CA ASN A 103 -2.45 12.10 3.95
C ASN A 103 -2.47 11.72 2.47
N TYR A 104 -1.61 12.34 1.65
CA TYR A 104 -1.51 12.02 0.23
C TYR A 104 -1.07 10.58 -0.03
N GLU A 105 -0.06 10.07 0.68
CA GLU A 105 0.35 8.66 0.56
C GLU A 105 -0.75 7.69 0.96
N PHE A 106 -1.49 8.02 2.02
CA PHE A 106 -2.63 7.24 2.47
C PHE A 106 -3.74 7.17 1.42
N GLU A 107 -4.18 8.34 0.92
CA GLU A 107 -5.24 8.43 -0.10
C GLU A 107 -4.83 7.73 -1.41
N ARG A 108 -3.61 7.94 -1.86
CA ARG A 108 -3.05 7.26 -3.03
C ARG A 108 -3.04 5.74 -2.86
N SER A 109 -2.72 5.27 -1.66
CA SER A 109 -2.69 3.84 -1.35
C SER A 109 -4.09 3.24 -1.35
N CYS A 110 -5.07 3.94 -0.76
CA CYS A 110 -6.47 3.54 -0.77
C CYS A 110 -7.04 3.51 -2.20
N TYR A 111 -6.77 4.54 -3.00
CA TYR A 111 -7.18 4.60 -4.40
C TYR A 111 -6.60 3.44 -5.21
N GLY A 112 -5.30 3.15 -5.06
CA GLY A 112 -4.67 2.03 -5.73
C GLY A 112 -5.28 0.68 -5.35
N LEU A 113 -5.64 0.51 -4.06
CA LEU A 113 -6.27 -0.72 -3.57
C LEU A 113 -7.67 -0.92 -4.15
N ILE A 114 -8.49 0.14 -4.19
CA ILE A 114 -9.85 0.11 -4.72
C ILE A 114 -9.84 -0.19 -6.23
N ASN A 115 -8.88 0.37 -6.96
CA ASN A 115 -8.72 0.14 -8.39
C ASN A 115 -7.95 -1.15 -8.73
N ASN A 116 -7.75 -2.03 -7.76
CA ASN A 116 -7.01 -3.29 -7.91
C ASN A 116 -5.61 -3.11 -8.53
N GLN A 117 -4.96 -1.97 -8.25
CA GLN A 117 -3.60 -1.71 -8.74
C GLN A 117 -2.62 -2.72 -8.13
N PRO A 118 -1.90 -3.50 -8.95
CA PRO A 118 -0.91 -4.44 -8.44
C PRO A 118 0.17 -3.75 -7.61
N GLY A 119 0.49 -4.33 -6.47
CA GLY A 119 1.49 -3.78 -5.56
C GLY A 119 1.43 -4.40 -4.18
N LEU A 120 2.36 -3.98 -3.34
CA LEU A 120 2.45 -4.37 -1.95
C LEU A 120 1.92 -3.24 -1.07
N TYR A 121 0.84 -3.49 -0.33
CA TYR A 121 0.16 -2.55 0.54
C TYR A 121 0.42 -2.94 1.99
N ILE A 122 1.14 -2.10 2.73
CA ILE A 122 1.55 -2.39 4.10
C ILE A 122 0.74 -1.54 5.07
N THR A 123 0.11 -2.21 6.03
CA THR A 123 -0.73 -1.58 7.06
C THR A 123 -0.52 -2.24 8.41
N ASP A 124 -1.07 -1.65 9.47
CA ASP A 124 -1.14 -2.26 10.79
C ASP A 124 -2.57 -2.63 11.19
N LYS A 125 -2.70 -3.42 12.26
CA LYS A 125 -4.00 -3.84 12.79
C LYS A 125 -4.90 -2.66 13.16
N LYS A 126 -4.33 -1.58 13.71
CA LYS A 126 -5.13 -0.43 14.16
C LYS A 126 -5.75 0.27 12.97
N THR A 127 -4.94 0.53 11.95
CA THR A 127 -5.40 1.17 10.72
C THR A 127 -6.43 0.30 10.00
N LEU A 128 -6.22 -1.01 9.94
CA LEU A 128 -7.15 -1.94 9.29
C LEU A 128 -8.53 -1.97 9.99
N LEU A 129 -8.56 -1.78 11.31
CA LEU A 129 -9.80 -1.76 12.10
C LEU A 129 -10.45 -0.37 12.15
N CYS A 130 -9.79 0.67 11.66
CA CYS A 130 -10.40 1.98 11.55
C CYS A 130 -11.45 1.96 10.44
N SER A 131 -12.65 2.46 10.76
CA SER A 131 -13.66 2.72 9.73
C SER A 131 -13.17 3.85 8.84
N PHE A 132 -13.00 3.57 7.57
CA PHE A 132 -12.78 4.63 6.57
C PHE A 132 -14.18 5.16 6.20
N ASN A 133 -14.46 6.41 6.54
CA ASN A 133 -15.74 7.07 6.21
C ASN A 133 -15.84 7.43 4.71
N THR A 134 -15.10 6.77 3.87
CA THR A 134 -15.16 6.96 2.42
C THR A 134 -16.12 5.94 1.83
N SER A 135 -17.30 6.41 1.41
CA SER A 135 -18.15 5.59 0.55
C SER A 135 -17.41 5.34 -0.77
N SER A 136 -17.54 4.13 -1.30
CA SER A 136 -16.98 3.78 -2.62
C SER A 136 -17.47 4.72 -3.73
N GLU A 137 -18.62 5.37 -3.53
CA GLU A 137 -19.20 6.38 -4.45
C GLU A 137 -18.46 7.72 -4.39
N GLU A 138 -17.90 8.11 -3.24
CA GLU A 138 -17.14 9.35 -3.10
C GLU A 138 -15.74 9.24 -3.68
N LEU A 139 -15.12 8.08 -3.56
CA LEU A 139 -13.79 7.81 -4.13
C LEU A 139 -13.80 7.66 -5.66
N ASN A 140 -14.96 7.34 -6.25
CA ASN A 140 -15.12 7.21 -7.69
C ASN A 140 -15.51 8.53 -8.39
N LYS A 141 -15.62 9.64 -7.68
CA LYS A 141 -15.81 10.97 -8.29
C LYS A 141 -14.48 11.51 -8.77
N GLU A 142 -14.05 11.07 -9.94
CA GLU A 142 -12.89 11.65 -10.61
C GLU A 142 -13.27 13.01 -11.20
N ILE A 143 -12.43 14.03 -10.97
CA ILE A 143 -12.49 15.27 -11.73
C ILE A 143 -11.48 15.17 -12.87
N GLU A 144 -11.95 15.02 -14.09
CA GLU A 144 -11.09 15.05 -15.27
C GLU A 144 -10.80 16.50 -15.66
N ILE A 145 -9.57 16.96 -15.39
CA ILE A 145 -9.09 18.28 -15.80
C ILE A 145 -8.38 18.14 -17.14
N LYS A 146 -8.96 18.69 -18.20
CA LYS A 146 -8.34 18.74 -19.54
C LYS A 146 -7.84 20.15 -19.85
N ILE A 147 -6.64 20.22 -20.45
CA ILE A 147 -6.10 21.47 -20.99
C ILE A 147 -7.09 22.01 -22.02
N ASP A 148 -7.34 23.31 -22.03
CA ASP A 148 -8.24 24.03 -22.92
C ASP A 148 -9.75 23.71 -22.75
N ARG A 149 -10.17 23.17 -21.60
CA ARG A 149 -11.59 23.09 -21.20
C ARG A 149 -11.87 23.95 -19.98
N GLU A 150 -12.90 24.77 -20.09
CA GLU A 150 -13.45 25.48 -18.92
C GLU A 150 -14.07 24.46 -17.96
N ILE A 151 -13.62 24.49 -16.72
CA ILE A 151 -14.19 23.70 -15.63
C ILE A 151 -14.88 24.67 -14.66
N ASP A 152 -16.13 24.40 -14.33
CA ASP A 152 -16.84 25.18 -13.33
C ASP A 152 -16.16 25.01 -11.96
N GLN A 153 -15.66 26.14 -11.42
CA GLN A 153 -15.03 26.20 -10.11
C GLN A 153 -15.90 25.59 -8.99
N LYS A 154 -17.24 25.71 -9.12
CA LYS A 154 -18.18 25.13 -8.16
C LYS A 154 -18.13 23.60 -8.15
N ILE A 155 -17.92 22.98 -9.31
CA ILE A 155 -17.77 21.50 -9.40
C ILE A 155 -16.49 21.08 -8.68
N ILE A 156 -15.38 21.77 -8.94
CA ILE A 156 -14.10 21.49 -8.25
C ILE A 156 -14.28 21.66 -6.75
N THR A 157 -14.82 22.80 -6.30
CA THR A 157 -14.97 23.10 -4.87
C THR A 157 -15.92 22.12 -4.18
N SER A 158 -17.05 21.76 -4.80
CA SER A 158 -17.99 20.79 -4.21
C SER A 158 -17.40 19.39 -4.13
N THR A 159 -16.61 18.99 -5.10
CA THR A 159 -15.95 17.67 -5.08
C THR A 159 -14.82 17.63 -4.05
N LEU A 160 -13.99 18.67 -3.96
CA LEU A 160 -12.95 18.78 -2.93
C LEU A 160 -13.55 18.79 -1.53
N ASN A 161 -14.63 19.55 -1.30
CA ASN A 161 -15.35 19.54 -0.03
C ASN A 161 -15.92 18.14 0.30
N GLY A 162 -16.43 17.41 -0.70
CA GLY A 162 -16.89 16.03 -0.54
C GLY A 162 -15.75 15.06 -0.17
N TRP A 163 -14.51 15.36 -0.55
CA TRP A 163 -13.32 14.61 -0.17
C TRP A 163 -12.73 15.03 1.18
N GLY A 164 -13.30 16.08 1.81
CA GLY A 164 -12.86 16.56 3.13
C GLY A 164 -11.73 17.60 3.09
N TYR A 165 -11.52 18.28 1.95
CA TYR A 165 -10.63 19.42 1.81
C TYR A 165 -11.32 20.75 2.09
#